data_c4ef8e65fc61499c5355dd557ec9d19d
#
_entry.id   c4ef8e65fc61499c5355dd557ec9d19d
#
_cell.length_a   1.000
_cell.length_b   1.000
_cell.length_c   1.000
_cell.angle_alpha   90.00
_cell.angle_beta   90.00
_cell.angle_gamma   90.00
#
_symmetry.space_group_name_H-M   'P 1'
#
loop_
_entity.id
_entity.type
_entity.pdbx_description
1 polymer ?
#
loop_
_entity_poly.entity_id
_entity_poly.type
_entity_poly.pdbx_seq_one_letter_code
_entity_poly.pdbx_strand_id
1 'polypeptide(L)'
;MESTRSTTSTYYEYGTAAERWDRAQLFFDAKEYVTAARILAGLVAEVPEQVAPRLLLARAYYHSARLTKAESELRAVIERDPVEPYAHLMLSRTLERQGRTAEAAAQSRLAAALNGEFPPGA
;
A
#
# COMPACT_ATOMS: atom_id res chain seq x y z
N MET A 1 34.53 2.28 4.69
CA MET A 1 34.00 2.38 4.78
C MET A 1 32.99 1.70 4.40
N GLU A 2 32.38 1.37 4.38
CA GLU A 2 31.44 0.80 4.23
C GLU A 2 30.48 1.11 3.48
N SER A 3 30.30 1.75 3.15
CA SER A 3 29.15 2.28 2.58
C SER A 3 28.94 1.96 1.16
N THR A 4 29.71 1.21 0.55
CA THR A 4 29.50 0.90 -0.84
C THR A 4 28.39 -0.09 -1.06
N ARG A 5 28.04 -0.86 0.00
CA ARG A 5 27.03 -1.80 -0.22
C ARG A 5 25.75 -1.06 -0.38
N SER A 6 24.79 -1.44 -1.00
CA SER A 6 23.49 -0.84 -1.20
C SER A 6 23.56 0.54 -1.87
N THR A 7 24.60 0.80 -2.64
CA THR A 7 24.68 2.04 -3.38
C THR A 7 23.48 2.23 -4.28
N THR A 8 23.07 1.18 -4.98
CA THR A 8 21.93 1.25 -5.88
C THR A 8 20.65 1.58 -5.12
N SER A 9 20.47 0.92 -3.99
CA SER A 9 19.31 1.18 -3.15
C SER A 9 19.27 2.62 -2.69
N THR A 10 20.39 3.12 -2.22
CA THR A 10 20.51 4.48 -1.74
C THR A 10 20.19 5.47 -2.85
N TYR A 11 20.63 5.18 -4.06
CA TYR A 11 20.41 6.06 -5.17
C TYR A 11 18.92 6.33 -5.40
N TYR A 12 18.11 5.28 -5.40
CA TYR A 12 16.68 5.43 -5.64
C TYR A 12 15.96 6.08 -4.45
N GLU A 13 16.52 5.97 -3.27
CA GLU A 13 15.91 6.50 -2.06
C GLU A 13 16.43 7.87 -1.68
N TYR A 14 17.14 8.52 -2.58
CA TYR A 14 17.81 9.78 -2.32
C TYR A 14 16.90 10.94 -2.66
N GLY A 15 17.10 12.05 -1.95
CA GLY A 15 16.38 13.28 -2.27
C GLY A 15 15.33 13.62 -1.22
N THR A 16 14.61 14.69 -1.49
CA THR A 16 13.55 15.14 -0.60
C THR A 16 12.38 14.16 -0.64
N ALA A 17 11.49 14.32 0.34
CA ALA A 17 10.29 13.48 0.38
C ALA A 17 9.46 13.65 -0.90
N ALA A 18 9.33 14.88 -1.38
CA ALA A 18 8.57 15.15 -2.61
C ALA A 18 9.21 14.48 -3.82
N GLU A 19 10.54 14.59 -3.91
CA GLU A 19 11.27 13.95 -5.02
C GLU A 19 11.13 12.43 -4.99
N ARG A 20 11.21 11.86 -3.80
CA ARG A 20 11.08 10.42 -3.66
C ARG A 20 9.65 9.96 -3.95
N TRP A 21 8.67 10.76 -3.54
CA TRP A 21 7.27 10.44 -3.86
C TRP A 21 7.05 10.41 -5.37
N ASP A 22 7.53 11.44 -6.08
CA ASP A 22 7.40 11.48 -7.53
C ASP A 22 8.10 10.31 -8.19
N ARG A 23 9.29 9.99 -7.70
CA ARG A 23 10.07 8.88 -8.26
C ARG A 23 9.37 7.55 -8.02
N ALA A 24 8.82 7.38 -6.82
CA ALA A 24 8.10 6.15 -6.50
C ALA A 24 6.89 5.97 -7.42
N GLN A 25 6.19 7.06 -7.71
CA GLN A 25 5.05 6.98 -8.61
C GLN A 25 5.48 6.62 -10.03
N LEU A 26 6.60 7.16 -10.49
CA LEU A 26 7.13 6.79 -11.80
C LEU A 26 7.43 5.30 -11.88
N PHE A 27 8.11 4.77 -10.87
CA PHE A 27 8.40 3.33 -10.86
C PHE A 27 7.13 2.50 -10.75
N PHE A 28 6.17 2.95 -9.94
CA PHE A 28 4.90 2.25 -9.84
C PHE A 28 4.20 2.19 -11.18
N ASP A 29 4.13 3.33 -11.87
CA ASP A 29 3.46 3.41 -13.16
C ASP A 29 4.17 2.57 -14.22
N ALA A 30 5.48 2.41 -14.09
CA ALA A 30 6.25 1.56 -14.98
C ALA A 30 6.19 0.08 -14.57
N LYS A 31 5.38 -0.24 -13.56
CA LYS A 31 5.22 -1.59 -13.03
C LYS A 31 6.49 -2.15 -12.40
N GLU A 32 7.37 -1.25 -11.96
CA GLU A 32 8.56 -1.61 -11.21
C GLU A 32 8.21 -1.59 -9.74
N TYR A 33 7.38 -2.54 -9.35
CA TYR A 33 6.75 -2.50 -8.02
C TYR A 33 7.73 -2.72 -6.88
N VAL A 34 8.74 -3.55 -7.10
CA VAL A 34 9.72 -3.82 -6.05
C VAL A 34 10.52 -2.55 -5.75
N THR A 35 10.94 -1.84 -6.79
CA THR A 35 11.68 -0.59 -6.60
C THR A 35 10.79 0.47 -5.98
N ALA A 36 9.55 0.60 -6.47
CA ALA A 36 8.60 1.55 -5.90
C ALA A 36 8.40 1.27 -4.42
N ALA A 37 8.23 0.00 -4.04
CA ALA A 37 8.03 -0.37 -2.64
C ALA A 37 9.22 0.01 -1.77
N ARG A 38 10.43 -0.16 -2.30
CA ARG A 38 11.62 0.21 -1.53
C ARG A 38 11.65 1.69 -1.21
N ILE A 39 11.34 2.52 -2.21
CA ILE A 39 11.31 3.97 -2.01
C ILE A 39 10.19 4.33 -1.03
N LEU A 40 9.03 3.74 -1.22
CA LEU A 40 7.86 4.07 -0.39
C LEU A 40 8.04 3.62 1.05
N ALA A 41 8.72 2.50 1.28
CA ALA A 41 8.96 2.06 2.64
C ALA A 41 9.78 3.08 3.42
N GLY A 42 10.76 3.70 2.76
CA GLY A 42 11.53 4.78 3.38
C GLY A 42 10.68 5.98 3.70
N LEU A 43 9.79 6.36 2.77
CA LEU A 43 8.88 7.49 3.01
C LEU A 43 7.92 7.22 4.16
N VAL A 44 7.35 6.03 4.20
CA VAL A 44 6.42 5.67 5.28
C VAL A 44 7.12 5.72 6.63
N ALA A 45 8.38 5.30 6.68
CA ALA A 45 9.13 5.36 7.94
C ALA A 45 9.33 6.80 8.40
N GLU A 46 9.46 7.75 7.47
CA GLU A 46 9.67 9.15 7.83
C GLU A 46 8.38 9.88 8.17
N VAL A 47 7.29 9.53 7.49
CA VAL A 47 6.00 10.21 7.69
C VAL A 47 4.90 9.17 7.91
N PRO A 48 5.00 8.41 9.00
CA PRO A 48 4.09 7.28 9.21
C PRO A 48 2.62 7.69 9.33
N GLU A 49 2.36 8.96 9.62
CA GLU A 49 0.99 9.45 9.76
C GLU A 49 0.32 9.73 8.41
N GLN A 50 1.07 9.78 7.32
CA GLN A 50 0.48 10.08 6.01
C GLN A 50 -0.06 8.81 5.37
N VAL A 51 -1.31 8.90 4.91
CA VAL A 51 -2.00 7.76 4.33
C VAL A 51 -1.52 7.46 2.91
N ALA A 52 -1.32 8.49 2.10
CA ALA A 52 -1.05 8.29 0.68
C ALA A 52 0.20 7.45 0.39
N PRO A 53 1.36 7.72 1.00
CA PRO A 53 2.52 6.87 0.74
C PRO A 53 2.31 5.43 1.20
N ARG A 54 1.64 5.25 2.33
CA ARG A 54 1.41 3.91 2.87
C ARG A 54 0.44 3.13 1.97
N LEU A 55 -0.56 3.82 1.46
CA LEU A 55 -1.52 3.16 0.56
C LEU A 55 -0.85 2.73 -0.74
N LEU A 56 -0.01 3.58 -1.30
CA LEU A 56 0.72 3.22 -2.52
C LEU A 56 1.72 2.10 -2.25
N LEU A 57 2.34 2.10 -1.07
CA LEU A 57 3.22 1.01 -0.66
C LEU A 57 2.46 -0.31 -0.63
N ALA A 58 1.27 -0.30 -0.02
CA ALA A 58 0.46 -1.50 0.02
C ALA A 58 0.14 -2.01 -1.39
N ARG A 59 -0.17 -1.09 -2.30
CA ARG A 59 -0.45 -1.47 -3.69
C ARG A 59 0.77 -2.06 -4.37
N ALA A 60 1.95 -1.51 -4.11
CA ALA A 60 3.17 -2.05 -4.67
C ALA A 60 3.45 -3.45 -4.14
N TYR A 61 3.23 -3.67 -2.86
CA TYR A 61 3.35 -5.00 -2.27
C TYR A 61 2.34 -5.97 -2.89
N TYR A 62 1.10 -5.52 -3.07
CA TYR A 62 0.07 -6.35 -3.68
C TYR A 62 0.46 -6.80 -5.08
N HIS A 63 0.90 -5.86 -5.91
CA HIS A 63 1.27 -6.17 -7.29
C HIS A 63 2.53 -7.02 -7.39
N SER A 64 3.39 -6.98 -6.39
CA SER A 64 4.58 -7.83 -6.37
C SER A 64 4.36 -9.11 -5.56
N ALA A 65 3.11 -9.43 -5.28
CA ALA A 65 2.70 -10.66 -4.59
C ALA A 65 3.24 -10.79 -3.17
N ARG A 66 3.56 -9.68 -2.55
CA ARG A 66 3.98 -9.67 -1.15
C ARG A 66 2.76 -9.40 -0.29
N LEU A 67 1.90 -10.39 -0.22
CA LEU A 67 0.54 -10.20 0.29
C LEU A 67 0.49 -9.95 1.79
N THR A 68 1.35 -10.58 2.56
CA THR A 68 1.38 -10.34 4.01
C THR A 68 1.79 -8.90 4.31
N LYS A 69 2.76 -8.39 3.56
CA LYS A 69 3.19 -7.00 3.73
C LYS A 69 2.11 -6.03 3.29
N ALA A 70 1.44 -6.34 2.18
CA ALA A 70 0.32 -5.51 1.72
C ALA A 70 -0.77 -5.46 2.78
N GLU A 71 -1.12 -6.59 3.36
CA GLU A 71 -2.14 -6.64 4.41
C GLU A 71 -1.74 -5.78 5.59
N SER A 72 -0.49 -5.87 6.02
CA SER A 72 -0.01 -5.11 7.16
C SER A 72 -0.15 -3.61 6.94
N GLU A 73 0.25 -3.14 5.75
CA GLU A 73 0.14 -1.71 5.45
C GLU A 73 -1.31 -1.26 5.34
N LEU A 74 -2.17 -2.09 4.77
CA LEU A 74 -3.58 -1.73 4.64
C LEU A 74 -4.27 -1.66 6.00
N ARG A 75 -3.94 -2.57 6.90
CA ARG A 75 -4.50 -2.50 8.25
C ARG A 75 -4.02 -1.26 8.99
N ALA A 76 -2.78 -0.84 8.75
CA ALA A 76 -2.27 0.39 9.34
C ALA A 76 -3.02 1.61 8.79
N VAL A 77 -3.36 1.62 7.49
CA VAL A 77 -4.16 2.69 6.91
C VAL A 77 -5.55 2.73 7.56
N ILE A 78 -6.18 1.58 7.68
CA ILE A 78 -7.52 1.49 8.26
C ILE A 78 -7.52 1.93 9.72
N GLU A 79 -6.46 1.64 10.45
CA GLU A 79 -6.33 2.07 11.82
C GLU A 79 -6.33 3.59 11.94
N ARG A 80 -5.69 4.26 10.99
CA ARG A 80 -5.62 5.73 11.00
C ARG A 80 -6.84 6.38 10.38
N ASP A 81 -7.43 5.71 9.39
CA ASP A 81 -8.57 6.26 8.65
C ASP A 81 -9.56 5.13 8.39
N PRO A 82 -10.37 4.77 9.39
CA PRO A 82 -11.27 3.63 9.26
C PRO A 82 -12.36 3.80 8.20
N VAL A 83 -12.58 5.03 7.73
CA VAL A 83 -13.64 5.29 6.75
C VAL A 83 -13.10 5.43 5.33
N GLU A 84 -11.85 5.06 5.11
CA GLU A 84 -11.26 5.10 3.78
C GLU A 84 -11.71 3.86 3.00
N PRO A 85 -12.64 4.04 2.02
CA PRO A 85 -13.21 2.85 1.36
C PRO A 85 -12.21 2.10 0.51
N TYR A 86 -11.25 2.80 -0.09
CA TYR A 86 -10.28 2.14 -0.96
C TYR A 86 -9.38 1.18 -0.17
N ALA A 87 -9.03 1.54 1.07
CA ALA A 87 -8.20 0.65 1.89
C ALA A 87 -8.93 -0.65 2.20
N HIS A 88 -10.23 -0.55 2.51
CA HIS A 88 -11.03 -1.76 2.75
C HIS A 88 -11.15 -2.61 1.49
N LEU A 89 -11.33 -1.96 0.34
CA LEU A 89 -11.42 -2.68 -0.94
C LEU A 89 -10.12 -3.41 -1.23
N MET A 90 -9.00 -2.74 -1.08
CA MET A 90 -7.70 -3.37 -1.34
C MET A 90 -7.40 -4.47 -0.35
N LEU A 91 -7.81 -4.29 0.91
CA LEU A 91 -7.64 -5.35 1.90
C LEU A 91 -8.47 -6.57 1.52
N SER A 92 -9.69 -6.35 1.04
CA SER A 92 -10.53 -7.43 0.57
C SER A 92 -9.83 -8.23 -0.52
N ARG A 93 -9.28 -7.54 -1.51
CA ARG A 93 -8.58 -8.21 -2.61
C ARG A 93 -7.33 -8.95 -2.15
N THR A 94 -6.62 -8.37 -1.21
CA THR A 94 -5.43 -9.01 -0.65
C THR A 94 -5.80 -10.30 0.08
N LEU A 95 -6.85 -10.23 0.88
CA LEU A 95 -7.33 -11.39 1.62
C LEU A 95 -7.84 -12.49 0.68
N GLU A 96 -8.51 -12.09 -0.41
CA GLU A 96 -8.95 -13.05 -1.42
C GLU A 96 -7.78 -13.82 -1.99
N ARG A 97 -6.73 -13.12 -2.35
CA ARG A 97 -5.55 -13.80 -2.90
C ARG A 97 -4.85 -14.68 -1.89
N GLN A 98 -5.06 -14.42 -0.60
CA GLN A 98 -4.55 -15.28 0.47
C GLN A 98 -5.48 -16.45 0.78
N GLY A 99 -6.61 -16.55 0.08
CA GLY A 99 -7.58 -17.61 0.31
C GLY A 99 -8.48 -17.38 1.51
N ARG A 100 -8.48 -16.20 2.06
CA ARG A 100 -9.26 -15.86 3.26
C ARG A 100 -10.57 -15.20 2.84
N THR A 101 -11.44 -16.01 2.24
CA THR A 101 -12.64 -15.52 1.57
C THR A 101 -13.65 -14.86 2.50
N ALA A 102 -13.88 -15.41 3.66
CA ALA A 102 -14.87 -14.84 4.58
C ALA A 102 -14.45 -13.46 5.06
N GLU A 103 -13.17 -13.31 5.41
CA GLU A 103 -12.64 -12.01 5.82
C GLU A 103 -12.68 -11.02 4.66
N ALA A 104 -12.36 -11.50 3.46
CA ALA A 104 -12.39 -10.67 2.27
C ALA A 104 -13.81 -10.13 2.02
N ALA A 105 -14.81 -10.98 2.16
CA ALA A 105 -16.19 -10.57 1.95
C ALA A 105 -16.62 -9.50 2.95
N ALA A 106 -16.19 -9.63 4.20
CA ALA A 106 -16.51 -8.63 5.21
C ALA A 106 -15.92 -7.27 4.86
N GLN A 107 -14.67 -7.26 4.40
CA GLN A 107 -14.03 -6.01 4.01
C GLN A 107 -14.68 -5.40 2.76
N SER A 108 -15.11 -6.23 1.84
CA SER A 108 -15.79 -5.77 0.63
C SER A 108 -17.11 -5.07 0.99
N ARG A 109 -17.86 -5.66 1.94
CA ARG A 109 -19.10 -5.05 2.39
C ARG A 109 -18.86 -3.71 3.07
N LEU A 110 -17.78 -3.61 3.86
CA LEU A 110 -17.43 -2.34 4.49
C LEU A 110 -17.11 -1.28 3.44
N ALA A 111 -16.34 -1.65 2.42
CA ALA A 111 -15.99 -0.71 1.36
C ALA A 111 -17.24 -0.19 0.67
N ALA A 112 -18.17 -1.09 0.35
CA ALA A 112 -19.42 -0.71 -0.32
C ALA A 112 -20.25 0.23 0.56
N ALA A 113 -20.34 -0.08 1.84
CA ALA A 113 -21.12 0.76 2.76
C ALA A 113 -20.49 2.15 2.89
N LEU A 114 -19.18 2.24 2.94
CA LEU A 114 -18.48 3.51 3.07
C LEU A 114 -18.64 4.36 1.81
N ASN A 115 -18.81 3.73 0.66
CA ASN A 115 -19.07 4.44 -0.59
C ASN A 115 -20.55 4.78 -0.79
N GLY A 116 -21.39 4.44 0.16
CA GLY A 116 -22.83 4.66 0.01
C GLY A 116 -23.51 3.64 -0.86
N GLU A 117 -22.87 2.52 -1.13
CA GLU A 117 -23.42 1.44 -1.93
C GLU A 117 -24.01 0.39 -1.00
N PHE A 118 -25.21 -0.03 -1.29
CA PHE A 118 -25.86 -1.04 -0.47
C PHE A 118 -26.15 -2.27 -1.33
N PRO A 119 -25.99 -3.48 -0.78
CA PRO A 119 -26.27 -4.65 -1.57
C PRO A 119 -27.75 -4.72 -1.93
N PRO A 120 -28.07 -5.31 -3.07
CA PRO A 120 -29.48 -5.46 -3.46
C PRO A 120 -30.25 -6.21 -2.38
N GLY A 121 -31.40 -5.70 -2.04
CA GLY A 121 -32.25 -6.32 -1.06
C GLY A 121 -31.92 -6.01 0.39
N ALA A 122 -30.97 -5.14 0.61
CA ALA A 122 -30.60 -4.77 1.97
C ALA A 122 -31.62 -3.84 2.61
#